data_23b81ddb5ea8dd3a6b560237fb731986
#
_entry.id   23b81ddb5ea8dd3a6b560237fb731986
#
_cell.length_a   1.000
_cell.length_b   1.000
_cell.length_c   1.000
_cell.angle_alpha   90.00
_cell.angle_beta   90.00
_cell.angle_gamma   90.00
#
_symmetry.space_group_name_H-M   'P 1'
#
loop_
_entity.id
_entity.type
_entity.pdbx_description
1 polymer ?
#
loop_
_entity_poly.entity_id
_entity_poly.type
_entity_poly.pdbx_seq_one_letter_code
_entity_poly.pdbx_strand_id
1 'polypeptide(L)'
;YENVAIEWENGPISRTNSKPNIIVVLIDDLGFNQISSYGGGMANGKFKTPNIDKLASDGVLCTNGYSSSPVCSPSRASLLTGRFATRFGYEFTPTTSSMMKAVNIFSKKNEVVDGIYHNDRSENIIDIEQMGIPQSERTIAEMLKPEGYHNIHIGKWHLGHAKDFLPRRHGFDESLRMDQGSLFLPEDDNNVVNAKIDFDPIDKLLW
;
A
#
# COMPACT_ATOMS: atom_id res chain seq x y z
N TYR A 1 -1.75 0.49 31.60
CA TYR A 1 -0.93 -0.43 30.82
C TYR A 1 0.25 -0.80 31.69
N GLU A 2 0.28 -2.04 32.19
CA GLU A 2 1.42 -2.57 32.92
C GLU A 2 2.59 -2.69 31.95
N ASN A 3 3.78 -2.32 32.41
CA ASN A 3 5.00 -2.46 31.64
C ASN A 3 5.25 -3.95 31.36
N VAL A 4 4.89 -4.41 30.19
CA VAL A 4 5.29 -5.73 29.72
C VAL A 4 6.75 -5.61 29.31
N ALA A 5 7.63 -6.20 30.10
CA ALA A 5 9.04 -6.35 29.71
C ALA A 5 9.09 -7.28 28.50
N ILE A 6 9.55 -6.78 27.36
CA ILE A 6 9.82 -7.62 26.19
C ILE A 6 11.18 -8.25 26.40
N GLU A 7 11.22 -9.54 26.71
CA GLU A 7 12.45 -10.31 26.71
C GLU A 7 12.72 -10.79 25.28
N TRP A 8 13.87 -10.39 24.76
CA TRP A 8 14.33 -10.82 23.45
C TRP A 8 15.21 -12.07 23.63
N GLU A 9 14.71 -13.22 23.22
CA GLU A 9 15.57 -14.38 23.03
C GLU A 9 16.34 -14.23 21.72
N ASN A 10 17.65 -14.44 21.79
CA ASN A 10 18.48 -14.47 20.59
C ASN A 10 18.05 -15.69 19.75
N GLY A 11 17.40 -15.41 18.62
CA GLY A 11 17.14 -16.45 17.63
C GLY A 11 18.43 -17.11 17.12
N PRO A 12 18.34 -18.22 16.39
CA PRO A 12 19.51 -18.91 15.87
C PRO A 12 20.34 -17.94 15.02
N ILE A 13 21.54 -17.63 15.46
CA ILE A 13 22.49 -16.80 14.76
C ILE A 13 22.91 -17.53 13.48
N SER A 14 22.33 -17.14 12.35
CA SER A 14 22.84 -17.54 11.05
C SER A 14 24.23 -16.91 10.87
N ARG A 15 25.28 -17.71 10.96
CA ARG A 15 26.68 -17.28 10.81
C ARG A 15 27.11 -17.15 9.34
N THR A 16 26.19 -16.89 8.43
CA THR A 16 26.56 -16.54 7.07
C THR A 16 26.80 -15.03 7.03
N ASN A 17 27.97 -14.62 6.57
CA ASN A 17 28.32 -13.21 6.32
C ASN A 17 27.47 -12.56 5.20
N SER A 18 26.43 -13.21 4.73
CA SER A 18 25.53 -12.73 3.71
C SER A 18 24.33 -12.05 4.36
N LYS A 19 24.01 -10.84 3.92
CA LYS A 19 22.78 -10.14 4.27
C LYS A 19 21.58 -10.95 3.78
N PRO A 20 20.50 -11.12 4.58
CA PRO A 20 19.33 -11.88 4.17
C PRO A 20 18.58 -11.16 3.04
N ASN A 21 17.92 -11.92 2.17
CA ASN A 21 16.92 -11.36 1.28
C ASN A 21 15.68 -10.94 2.10
N ILE A 22 15.10 -9.81 1.77
CA ILE A 22 13.92 -9.26 2.45
C ILE A 22 12.78 -9.22 1.44
N ILE A 23 11.69 -9.93 1.74
CA ILE A 23 10.48 -9.93 0.91
C ILE A 23 9.32 -9.40 1.77
N VAL A 24 8.72 -8.30 1.34
CA VAL A 24 7.52 -7.72 1.97
C VAL A 24 6.33 -7.97 1.05
N VAL A 25 5.35 -8.73 1.52
CA VAL A 25 4.10 -8.98 0.80
C VAL A 25 2.98 -8.21 1.47
N LEU A 26 2.54 -7.12 0.84
CA LEU A 26 1.42 -6.31 1.32
C LEU A 26 0.17 -6.67 0.51
N ILE A 27 -0.79 -7.32 1.16
CA ILE A 27 -2.05 -7.72 0.53
C ILE A 27 -3.06 -6.60 0.74
N ASP A 28 -3.61 -6.10 -0.38
CA ASP A 28 -4.58 -5.01 -0.39
C ASP A 28 -5.98 -5.54 -0.04
N ASP A 29 -6.70 -4.80 0.80
CA ASP A 29 -8.08 -5.08 1.21
C ASP A 29 -8.33 -6.49 1.80
N LEU A 30 -7.30 -7.12 2.36
CA LEU A 30 -7.45 -8.38 3.08
C LEU A 30 -7.76 -8.13 4.56
N GLY A 31 -8.95 -8.53 4.98
CA GLY A 31 -9.37 -8.42 6.37
C GLY A 31 -8.72 -9.46 7.28
N PHE A 32 -8.43 -9.08 8.50
CA PHE A 32 -7.90 -9.95 9.56
C PHE A 32 -8.65 -11.30 9.66
N ASN A 33 -9.98 -11.27 9.58
CA ASN A 33 -10.84 -12.46 9.69
C ASN A 33 -10.75 -13.39 8.47
N GLN A 34 -10.09 -12.99 7.41
CA GLN A 34 -10.00 -13.80 6.18
C GLN A 34 -8.80 -14.74 6.19
N ILE A 35 -7.89 -14.58 7.15
CA ILE A 35 -6.70 -15.42 7.32
C ILE A 35 -6.99 -16.51 8.36
N SER A 36 -6.77 -17.77 7.98
CA SER A 36 -7.13 -18.90 8.84
C SER A 36 -6.22 -19.06 10.06
N SER A 37 -4.96 -18.63 10.02
CA SER A 37 -4.05 -18.62 11.19
C SER A 37 -4.51 -17.72 12.33
N TYR A 38 -5.38 -16.74 12.05
CA TYR A 38 -6.02 -15.92 13.09
C TYR A 38 -7.37 -16.49 13.58
N GLY A 39 -7.68 -17.72 13.23
CA GLY A 39 -8.94 -18.37 13.61
C GLY A 39 -10.12 -18.08 12.68
N GLY A 40 -9.87 -17.34 11.56
CA GLY A 40 -10.85 -16.98 10.54
C GLY A 40 -10.82 -17.88 9.31
N GLY A 41 -11.03 -17.24 8.18
CA GLY A 41 -11.08 -17.82 6.84
C GLY A 41 -12.26 -17.25 6.05
N MET A 42 -12.10 -17.12 4.74
CA MET A 42 -13.16 -16.60 3.85
C MET A 42 -14.40 -17.52 3.88
N ALA A 43 -15.56 -16.95 3.58
CA ALA A 43 -16.85 -17.64 3.58
C ALA A 43 -17.10 -18.44 4.89
N ASN A 44 -16.95 -17.80 6.04
CA ASN A 44 -17.12 -18.40 7.37
C ASN A 44 -16.19 -19.60 7.61
N GLY A 45 -14.95 -19.49 7.21
CA GLY A 45 -13.92 -20.51 7.40
C GLY A 45 -13.92 -21.67 6.40
N LYS A 46 -14.78 -21.60 5.37
CA LYS A 46 -14.78 -22.61 4.30
C LYS A 46 -13.52 -22.59 3.45
N PHE A 47 -12.95 -21.41 3.23
CA PHE A 47 -11.69 -21.24 2.51
C PHE A 47 -10.58 -20.93 3.48
N LYS A 48 -9.54 -21.74 3.43
CA LYS A 48 -8.34 -21.60 4.26
C LYS A 48 -7.21 -20.92 3.49
N THR A 49 -6.23 -20.42 4.23
CA THR A 49 -5.02 -19.78 3.70
C THR A 49 -3.77 -20.64 3.99
N PRO A 50 -3.68 -21.86 3.46
CA PRO A 50 -2.70 -22.84 3.92
C PRO A 50 -1.24 -22.39 3.75
N ASN A 51 -0.93 -21.62 2.72
CA ASN A 51 0.41 -21.12 2.50
C ASN A 51 0.78 -19.99 3.48
N ILE A 52 -0.17 -19.12 3.81
CA ILE A 52 0.00 -18.08 4.83
C ILE A 52 0.10 -18.73 6.21
N ASP A 53 -0.74 -19.73 6.48
CA ASP A 53 -0.73 -20.47 7.73
C ASP A 53 0.59 -21.20 7.93
N LYS A 54 1.18 -21.74 6.85
CA LYS A 54 2.50 -22.35 6.90
C LYS A 54 3.59 -21.32 7.22
N LEU A 55 3.57 -20.15 6.59
CA LEU A 55 4.50 -19.06 6.92
C LEU A 55 4.37 -18.65 8.38
N ALA A 56 3.16 -18.56 8.90
CA ALA A 56 2.91 -18.24 10.30
C ALA A 56 3.44 -19.31 11.25
N SER A 57 3.31 -20.61 10.90
CA SER A 57 3.81 -21.73 11.71
C SER A 57 5.32 -21.85 11.69
N ASP A 58 5.96 -21.49 10.57
CA ASP A 58 7.42 -21.58 10.40
C ASP A 58 8.13 -20.32 10.90
N GLY A 59 7.38 -19.27 11.22
CA GLY A 59 7.88 -17.96 11.59
C GLY A 59 7.22 -17.38 12.85
N VAL A 60 6.86 -16.11 12.79
CA VAL A 60 6.21 -15.38 13.90
C VAL A 60 4.83 -14.89 13.48
N LEU A 61 3.81 -15.23 14.23
CA LEU A 61 2.46 -14.69 14.07
C LEU A 61 2.24 -13.50 15.00
N CYS A 62 2.13 -12.29 14.42
CA CYS A 62 1.86 -11.08 15.19
C CYS A 62 0.35 -10.91 15.41
N THR A 63 -0.12 -11.19 16.61
CA THR A 63 -1.57 -11.12 16.96
C THR A 63 -2.06 -9.69 17.20
N ASN A 64 -1.17 -8.75 17.46
CA ASN A 64 -1.46 -7.34 17.74
C ASN A 64 -0.82 -6.39 16.70
N GLY A 65 -0.77 -6.81 15.44
CA GLY A 65 -0.35 -5.96 14.33
C GLY A 65 -1.50 -5.10 13.83
N TYR A 66 -1.27 -3.80 13.69
CA TYR A 66 -2.27 -2.84 13.22
C TYR A 66 -1.76 -2.06 12.02
N SER A 67 -2.62 -1.87 11.02
CA SER A 67 -2.35 -0.89 9.98
C SER A 67 -2.40 0.53 10.56
N SER A 68 -1.50 1.39 10.14
CA SER A 68 -1.45 2.79 10.58
C SER A 68 -2.61 3.64 10.08
N SER A 69 -3.31 3.18 9.05
CA SER A 69 -4.46 3.83 8.44
C SER A 69 -5.40 2.78 7.83
N PRO A 70 -6.72 3.02 7.86
CA PRO A 70 -7.69 2.15 7.18
C PRO A 70 -7.74 2.38 5.65
N VAL A 71 -6.98 3.36 5.13
CA VAL A 71 -6.96 3.73 3.71
C VAL A 71 -5.63 3.33 3.08
N CYS A 72 -5.68 2.84 1.84
CA CYS A 72 -4.54 2.22 1.15
C CYS A 72 -3.32 3.14 1.08
N SER A 73 -3.43 4.35 0.53
CA SER A 73 -2.30 5.25 0.31
C SER A 73 -1.56 5.63 1.59
N PRO A 74 -2.22 6.17 2.64
CA PRO A 74 -1.51 6.52 3.87
C PRO A 74 -0.97 5.30 4.61
N SER A 75 -1.63 4.13 4.51
CA SER A 75 -1.11 2.89 5.07
C SER A 75 0.20 2.46 4.39
N ARG A 76 0.24 2.52 3.05
CA ARG A 76 1.44 2.23 2.26
C ARG A 76 2.57 3.20 2.53
N ALA A 77 2.25 4.50 2.60
CA ALA A 77 3.22 5.54 2.94
C ALA A 77 3.85 5.28 4.32
N SER A 78 3.04 4.95 5.30
CA SER A 78 3.52 4.64 6.65
C SER A 78 4.37 3.38 6.70
N LEU A 79 3.98 2.33 5.97
CA LEU A 79 4.76 1.09 5.89
C LEU A 79 6.15 1.35 5.31
N LEU A 80 6.22 2.08 4.21
CA LEU A 80 7.49 2.33 3.53
C LEU A 80 8.42 3.28 4.29
N THR A 81 7.86 4.24 5.02
CA THR A 81 8.66 5.25 5.74
C THR A 81 8.92 4.90 7.22
N GLY A 82 8.19 3.92 7.77
CA GLY A 82 8.22 3.62 9.21
C GLY A 82 7.64 4.76 10.07
N ARG A 83 6.89 5.70 9.48
CA ARG A 83 6.29 6.86 10.15
C ARG A 83 4.80 6.92 9.87
N PHE A 84 4.02 7.37 10.84
CA PHE A 84 2.61 7.66 10.59
C PHE A 84 2.46 8.72 9.50
N ALA A 85 1.63 8.45 8.50
CA ALA A 85 1.42 9.33 7.35
C ALA A 85 0.93 10.73 7.73
N THR A 86 0.21 10.85 8.85
CA THR A 86 -0.22 12.12 9.45
C THR A 86 0.96 13.05 9.82
N ARG A 87 2.14 12.48 10.08
CA ARG A 87 3.32 13.26 10.47
C ARG A 87 3.95 14.04 9.31
N PHE A 88 3.63 13.69 8.08
CA PHE A 88 4.10 14.38 6.88
C PHE A 88 2.97 14.79 5.94
N GLY A 89 1.73 14.85 6.47
CA GLY A 89 0.58 15.39 5.77
C GLY A 89 0.01 14.50 4.66
N TYR A 90 0.32 13.20 4.67
CA TYR A 90 -0.17 12.24 3.67
C TYR A 90 -1.32 11.40 4.23
N GLU A 91 -2.45 12.06 4.52
CA GLU A 91 -3.56 11.46 5.30
C GLU A 91 -4.63 10.81 4.44
N PHE A 92 -4.68 11.15 3.14
CA PHE A 92 -5.72 10.70 2.23
C PHE A 92 -5.11 10.12 0.94
N THR A 93 -5.91 9.32 0.25
CA THR A 93 -5.56 8.84 -1.08
C THR A 93 -5.60 10.02 -2.07
N PRO A 94 -4.57 10.20 -2.90
CA PRO A 94 -4.61 11.13 -4.02
C PRO A 94 -5.85 10.88 -4.87
N THR A 95 -6.66 11.91 -5.08
CA THR A 95 -7.98 11.77 -5.70
C THR A 95 -8.27 12.95 -6.60
N THR A 96 -8.80 12.69 -7.78
CA THR A 96 -9.22 13.74 -8.71
C THR A 96 -10.47 14.47 -8.22
N SER A 97 -10.66 15.72 -8.64
CA SER A 97 -11.87 16.47 -8.34
C SER A 97 -13.13 15.81 -8.94
N SER A 98 -12.98 15.12 -10.07
CA SER A 98 -14.06 14.35 -10.70
C SER A 98 -14.51 13.18 -9.83
N MET A 99 -13.57 12.47 -9.21
CA MET A 99 -13.89 11.38 -8.28
C MET A 99 -14.60 11.88 -7.02
N MET A 100 -14.17 13.00 -6.46
CA MET A 100 -14.86 13.64 -5.32
C MET A 100 -16.31 14.01 -5.66
N LYS A 101 -16.55 14.52 -6.87
CA LYS A 101 -17.90 14.80 -7.37
C LYS A 101 -18.73 13.52 -7.53
N ALA A 102 -18.13 12.47 -8.08
CA ALA A 102 -18.80 11.18 -8.25
C ALA A 102 -19.22 10.57 -6.90
N VAL A 103 -18.34 10.59 -5.90
CA VAL A 103 -18.66 10.12 -4.54
C VAL A 103 -19.88 10.86 -3.97
N ASN A 104 -19.95 12.18 -4.15
CA ASN A 104 -21.10 12.97 -3.71
C ASN A 104 -22.42 12.55 -4.41
N ILE A 105 -22.36 12.23 -5.70
CA ILE A 105 -23.53 11.77 -6.47
C ILE A 105 -23.98 10.39 -5.98
N PHE A 106 -23.04 9.50 -5.74
CA PHE A 106 -23.34 8.12 -5.29
C PHE A 106 -23.82 8.07 -3.83
N SER A 107 -23.31 8.93 -2.95
CA SER A 107 -23.76 8.98 -1.54
C SER A 107 -25.23 9.34 -1.41
N LYS A 108 -25.77 10.15 -2.30
CA LYS A 108 -27.19 10.54 -2.30
C LYS A 108 -28.18 9.39 -2.58
N LYS A 109 -27.69 8.23 -3.03
CA LYS A 109 -28.52 7.06 -3.35
C LYS A 109 -28.64 6.06 -2.22
N ASN A 110 -27.91 6.22 -1.12
CA ASN A 110 -27.66 5.16 -0.15
C ASN A 110 -28.23 5.43 1.25
N GLU A 111 -29.30 6.16 1.44
CA GLU A 111 -29.92 6.41 2.77
C GLU A 111 -28.95 6.77 3.93
N VAL A 112 -27.70 7.03 3.61
CA VAL A 112 -26.63 7.49 4.50
C VAL A 112 -26.55 9.01 4.37
N VAL A 113 -25.94 9.67 5.33
CA VAL A 113 -25.74 11.12 5.31
C VAL A 113 -25.20 11.59 3.98
N ASP A 114 -25.93 12.49 3.32
CA ASP A 114 -25.53 13.04 2.01
C ASP A 114 -24.16 13.71 2.07
N GLY A 115 -23.26 13.32 1.16
CA GLY A 115 -22.01 14.03 0.97
C GLY A 115 -22.28 15.44 0.40
N ILE A 116 -21.64 16.46 0.93
CA ILE A 116 -21.72 17.82 0.42
C ILE A 116 -20.43 18.14 -0.33
N TYR A 117 -20.54 18.33 -1.64
CA TYR A 117 -19.41 18.81 -2.45
C TYR A 117 -19.38 20.33 -2.47
N HIS A 118 -18.31 20.91 -1.94
CA HIS A 118 -18.11 22.36 -1.88
C HIS A 118 -17.41 22.86 -3.16
N ASN A 119 -18.20 23.28 -4.16
CA ASN A 119 -17.66 23.84 -5.39
C ASN A 119 -16.83 25.12 -5.17
N ASP A 120 -17.17 25.91 -4.16
CA ASP A 120 -16.48 27.13 -3.76
C ASP A 120 -15.03 26.89 -3.28
N ARG A 121 -14.71 25.66 -2.92
CA ARG A 121 -13.36 25.24 -2.48
C ARG A 121 -12.59 24.47 -3.54
N SER A 122 -13.19 24.22 -4.70
CA SER A 122 -12.56 23.40 -5.75
C SER A 122 -11.28 24.02 -6.33
N GLU A 123 -11.14 25.33 -6.27
CA GLU A 123 -9.94 26.05 -6.71
C GLU A 123 -8.71 25.80 -5.82
N ASN A 124 -8.93 25.35 -4.59
CA ASN A 124 -7.87 25.03 -3.64
C ASN A 124 -7.44 23.54 -3.68
N ILE A 125 -8.07 22.73 -4.53
CA ILE A 125 -7.72 21.33 -4.68
C ILE A 125 -6.42 21.24 -5.50
N ILE A 126 -5.39 20.70 -4.88
CA ILE A 126 -4.12 20.42 -5.54
C ILE A 126 -4.36 19.41 -6.68
N ASP A 127 -3.72 19.63 -7.82
CA ASP A 127 -3.78 18.68 -8.94
C ASP A 127 -3.25 17.31 -8.49
N ILE A 128 -3.87 16.23 -8.97
CA ILE A 128 -3.47 14.86 -8.65
C ILE A 128 -2.01 14.60 -9.01
N GLU A 129 -1.51 15.24 -10.05
CA GLU A 129 -0.09 15.18 -10.46
C GLU A 129 0.87 15.80 -9.42
N GLN A 130 0.35 16.59 -8.49
CA GLN A 130 1.10 17.17 -7.38
C GLN A 130 0.93 16.38 -6.08
N MET A 131 0.07 15.36 -6.09
CA MET A 131 -0.21 14.54 -4.93
C MET A 131 0.65 13.28 -4.95
N GLY A 132 1.51 13.14 -3.94
CA GLY A 132 2.35 11.95 -3.79
C GLY A 132 3.14 11.95 -2.49
N ILE A 133 3.83 10.87 -2.24
CA ILE A 133 4.72 10.77 -1.08
C ILE A 133 5.84 11.82 -1.21
N PRO A 134 6.06 12.69 -0.19
CA PRO A 134 7.08 13.71 -0.27
C PRO A 134 8.48 13.10 -0.41
N GLN A 135 9.32 13.66 -1.27
CA GLN A 135 10.72 13.23 -1.43
C GLN A 135 11.58 13.45 -0.17
N SER A 136 11.12 14.28 0.76
CA SER A 136 11.74 14.44 2.06
C SER A 136 11.57 13.21 2.97
N GLU A 137 10.59 12.35 2.67
CA GLU A 137 10.34 11.14 3.43
C GLU A 137 11.22 10.00 2.92
N ARG A 138 12.01 9.44 3.83
CA ARG A 138 12.95 8.37 3.52
C ARG A 138 12.25 7.01 3.63
N THR A 139 12.26 6.25 2.54
CA THR A 139 11.67 4.91 2.51
C THR A 139 12.64 3.82 2.96
N ILE A 140 12.10 2.65 3.29
CA ILE A 140 12.91 1.47 3.60
C ILE A 140 13.84 1.09 2.43
N ALA A 141 13.41 1.28 1.18
CA ALA A 141 14.24 1.01 0.00
C ALA A 141 15.44 1.96 -0.06
N GLU A 142 15.24 3.26 0.23
CA GLU A 142 16.34 4.22 0.33
C GLU A 142 17.29 3.94 1.50
N MET A 143 16.80 3.32 2.57
CA MET A 143 17.62 2.90 3.69
C MET A 143 18.46 1.65 3.38
N LEU A 144 17.90 0.72 2.61
CA LEU A 144 18.56 -0.54 2.26
C LEU A 144 19.57 -0.39 1.11
N LYS A 145 19.37 0.57 0.23
CA LYS A 145 20.22 0.80 -0.93
C LYS A 145 21.71 1.02 -0.60
N PRO A 146 22.10 1.92 0.33
CA PRO A 146 23.50 2.06 0.75
C PRO A 146 24.08 0.83 1.43
N GLU A 147 23.21 -0.07 1.91
CA GLU A 147 23.60 -1.35 2.48
C GLU A 147 23.85 -2.43 1.39
N GLY A 148 23.75 -2.07 0.12
CA GLY A 148 24.03 -2.94 -1.02
C GLY A 148 22.86 -3.82 -1.45
N TYR A 149 21.66 -3.52 -1.01
CA TYR A 149 20.46 -4.21 -1.48
C TYR A 149 20.05 -3.69 -2.86
N HIS A 150 19.61 -4.60 -3.72
CA HIS A 150 18.90 -4.30 -4.95
C HIS A 150 17.41 -4.36 -4.67
N ASN A 151 16.72 -3.22 -4.81
CA ASN A 151 15.34 -3.06 -4.37
C ASN A 151 14.38 -3.14 -5.56
N ILE A 152 13.41 -4.02 -5.47
CA ILE A 152 12.39 -4.22 -6.51
C ILE A 152 11.00 -3.96 -5.92
N HIS A 153 10.20 -3.18 -6.64
CA HIS A 153 8.79 -2.96 -6.34
C HIS A 153 7.92 -3.69 -7.37
N ILE A 154 6.92 -4.43 -6.90
CA ILE A 154 5.97 -5.13 -7.77
C ILE A 154 4.55 -4.89 -7.27
N GLY A 155 3.65 -4.44 -8.14
CA GLY A 155 2.23 -4.28 -7.87
C GLY A 155 1.79 -2.85 -7.57
N LYS A 156 0.77 -2.69 -6.73
CA LYS A 156 0.14 -1.41 -6.42
C LYS A 156 1.08 -0.48 -5.65
N TRP A 157 1.42 0.65 -6.27
CA TRP A 157 2.20 1.72 -5.63
C TRP A 157 1.30 2.66 -4.81
N HIS A 158 0.44 3.40 -5.47
CA HIS A 158 -0.58 4.27 -4.90
C HIS A 158 -0.03 5.41 -4.01
N LEU A 159 1.16 5.90 -4.30
CA LEU A 159 1.83 6.98 -3.57
C LEU A 159 2.19 8.18 -4.45
N GLY A 160 1.49 8.34 -5.55
CA GLY A 160 1.62 9.41 -6.52
C GLY A 160 1.85 8.88 -7.93
N HIS A 161 1.39 9.66 -8.91
CA HIS A 161 1.42 9.29 -10.34
C HIS A 161 2.50 10.03 -11.11
N ALA A 162 2.79 11.27 -10.71
CA ALA A 162 3.80 12.08 -11.36
C ALA A 162 5.19 11.47 -11.22
N LYS A 163 6.06 11.77 -12.19
CA LYS A 163 7.38 11.20 -12.33
C LYS A 163 8.25 11.29 -11.08
N ASP A 164 8.05 12.34 -10.28
CA ASP A 164 8.82 12.55 -9.04
C ASP A 164 8.34 11.68 -7.87
N PHE A 165 7.17 11.08 -7.96
CA PHE A 165 6.58 10.22 -6.92
C PHE A 165 6.69 8.73 -7.22
N LEU A 166 7.35 8.35 -8.33
CA LEU A 166 7.47 6.95 -8.73
C LEU A 166 8.44 6.16 -7.83
N PRO A 167 8.30 4.83 -7.72
CA PRO A 167 9.14 3.99 -6.86
C PRO A 167 10.63 4.23 -7.04
N ARG A 168 11.11 4.45 -8.26
CA ARG A 168 12.54 4.73 -8.53
C ARG A 168 13.06 6.00 -7.88
N ARG A 169 12.19 6.98 -7.61
CA ARG A 169 12.54 8.19 -6.86
C ARG A 169 12.60 7.96 -5.35
N HIS A 170 12.13 6.79 -4.92
CA HIS A 170 12.02 6.38 -3.52
C HIS A 170 12.83 5.10 -3.23
N GLY A 171 13.99 4.94 -3.91
CA GLY A 171 15.00 3.94 -3.57
C GLY A 171 14.86 2.58 -4.25
N PHE A 172 13.83 2.37 -5.07
CA PHE A 172 13.70 1.13 -5.83
C PHE A 172 14.55 1.19 -7.12
N ASP A 173 15.26 0.13 -7.41
CA ASP A 173 16.09 -0.01 -8.62
C ASP A 173 15.25 -0.45 -9.82
N GLU A 174 14.25 -1.30 -9.55
CA GLU A 174 13.29 -1.78 -10.53
C GLU A 174 11.86 -1.63 -10.02
N SER A 175 10.91 -1.44 -10.94
CA SER A 175 9.50 -1.36 -10.59
C SER A 175 8.61 -1.92 -11.70
N LEU A 176 7.71 -2.84 -11.30
CA LEU A 176 6.58 -3.29 -12.09
C LEU A 176 5.32 -2.87 -11.35
N ARG A 177 4.87 -1.66 -11.57
CA ARG A 177 3.73 -1.11 -10.83
C ARG A 177 2.40 -1.41 -11.52
N MET A 178 1.35 -1.52 -10.71
CA MET A 178 -0.02 -1.51 -11.17
C MET A 178 -0.53 -0.06 -11.18
N ASP A 179 -1.04 0.39 -12.32
CA ASP A 179 -1.53 1.75 -12.53
C ASP A 179 -2.65 1.80 -13.57
N GLN A 180 -3.65 2.66 -13.36
CA GLN A 180 -4.71 3.08 -14.30
C GLN A 180 -5.29 1.96 -15.20
N GLY A 181 -5.67 0.84 -14.62
CA GLY A 181 -6.30 -0.25 -15.35
C GLY A 181 -5.32 -1.13 -16.14
N SER A 182 -4.03 -0.95 -15.98
CA SER A 182 -2.98 -1.84 -16.46
C SER A 182 -2.39 -2.61 -15.31
N LEU A 183 -2.19 -3.94 -15.46
CA LEU A 183 -1.68 -4.76 -14.37
C LEU A 183 -0.26 -4.40 -13.96
N PHE A 184 0.61 -4.11 -14.91
CA PHE A 184 2.00 -3.75 -14.65
C PHE A 184 2.52 -2.81 -15.72
N LEU A 185 3.13 -1.71 -15.29
CA LEU A 185 3.85 -0.79 -16.15
C LEU A 185 5.27 -0.66 -15.65
N PRO A 186 6.30 -0.95 -16.42
CA PRO A 186 7.65 -0.49 -16.13
C PRO A 186 7.70 1.02 -16.25
N GLU A 187 8.49 1.65 -15.40
CA GLU A 187 8.59 3.10 -15.35
C GLU A 187 9.19 3.72 -16.60
N ASP A 188 9.99 2.96 -17.36
CA ASP A 188 10.85 3.50 -18.39
C ASP A 188 10.67 2.88 -19.75
N ASP A 189 9.51 2.25 -20.12
CA ASP A 189 9.64 1.63 -21.37
C ASP A 189 8.60 1.26 -22.35
N ASN A 190 9.07 1.33 -23.56
CA ASN A 190 8.50 0.93 -24.82
C ASN A 190 8.32 -0.60 -25.02
N ASN A 191 8.78 -1.43 -24.09
CA ASN A 191 8.84 -2.89 -24.26
C ASN A 191 7.87 -3.69 -23.38
N VAL A 192 6.84 -3.05 -22.83
CA VAL A 192 5.94 -3.75 -21.94
C VAL A 192 4.76 -4.33 -22.64
N VAL A 193 4.61 -5.62 -22.50
CA VAL A 193 3.36 -6.29 -22.75
C VAL A 193 2.41 -6.04 -21.58
N ASN A 194 1.67 -4.95 -21.65
CA ASN A 194 0.59 -4.72 -20.70
C ASN A 194 -0.60 -5.59 -21.08
N ALA A 195 -0.98 -6.52 -20.22
CA ALA A 195 -2.30 -7.10 -20.29
C ALA A 195 -3.31 -6.02 -19.91
N LYS A 196 -3.95 -5.39 -20.90
CA LYS A 196 -5.16 -4.60 -20.64
C LYS A 196 -6.23 -5.58 -20.17
N ILE A 197 -6.58 -5.47 -18.90
CA ILE A 197 -7.78 -6.10 -18.39
C ILE A 197 -8.92 -5.13 -18.65
N ASP A 198 -9.99 -5.62 -19.28
CA ASP A 198 -11.24 -4.88 -19.34
C ASP A 198 -11.85 -4.88 -17.92
N PHE A 199 -11.53 -3.82 -17.20
CA PHE A 199 -12.13 -3.57 -15.89
C PHE A 199 -13.61 -3.22 -16.02
N ASP A 200 -14.31 -3.44 -14.92
CA ASP A 200 -15.66 -2.96 -14.68
C ASP A 200 -15.81 -1.49 -15.14
N PRO A 201 -16.94 -1.11 -15.76
CA PRO A 201 -17.20 0.27 -16.15
C PRO A 201 -16.99 1.31 -15.07
N ILE A 202 -17.11 0.93 -13.79
CA ILE A 202 -16.85 1.78 -12.64
C ILE A 202 -15.36 2.10 -12.53
N ASP A 203 -14.48 1.14 -12.78
CA ASP A 203 -13.03 1.39 -12.74
C ASP A 203 -12.60 2.37 -13.83
N LYS A 204 -13.20 2.31 -15.02
CA LYS A 204 -12.96 3.29 -16.10
C LYS A 204 -13.41 4.71 -15.75
N LEU A 205 -14.32 4.85 -14.78
CA LEU A 205 -14.81 6.14 -14.29
C LEU A 205 -13.96 6.69 -13.15
N LEU A 206 -13.35 5.80 -12.36
CA LEU A 206 -12.63 6.16 -11.13
C LEU A 206 -11.14 6.39 -11.36
N TRP A 207 -10.57 5.79 -12.39
CA TRP A 207 -9.14 5.83 -12.76
C TRP A 207 -8.95 6.39 -14.17
#